data_668f6a9aa37a09b2a26c9a0b4651020f
#
_entry.id   668f6a9aa37a09b2a26c9a0b4651020f
#
_cell.length_a   1.000
_cell.length_b   1.000
_cell.length_c   1.000
_cell.angle_alpha   90.00
_cell.angle_beta   90.00
_cell.angle_gamma   90.00
#
_symmetry.space_group_name_H-M   'P 1'
#
loop_
_entity.id
_entity.type
_entity.pdbx_description
1 polymer ?
#
loop_
_entity_poly.entity_id
_entity_poly.type
_entity_poly.pdbx_seq_one_letter_code
_entity_poly.pdbx_strand_id
1 'polypeptide(L)'
;MNLPSFFHGGILDGLKFFAETIQKICTALLCHGLCIVQYCLFVIFDKFPYLGLLIICEFLVLLLCGLSPYDAAVHAMATAGTGGFSNYSASIAAFNSVTVEIVITVFMFMYGINFALYYKFMIGERFKAFFKDEEFRWYLIIALSLIVLVSCINLPFYDGNFWTSLRYGSFQISSIMSTTGFVTADFNLWPAASQVLIVIAMFIGSCAGSTAGGIKVIRINLLCKLSRRNIRATGQPKKMDVIRLDGKAVDEQMLSQVAQFAFMYFALVLVGAFLLSLDGRFNVLTNLSASLTCVSNVGPGLGAVGPVENFAGYSLQSKLIASILMLYGRLELLPLFILFTRSAWHKY
;
A
#
# COMPACT_ATOMS: atom_id res chain seq x y z
N MET A 1 19.32 -58.46 7.64
CA MET A 1 18.50 -57.50 8.42
C MET A 1 17.92 -56.47 7.46
N ASN A 2 16.65 -56.62 7.08
CA ASN A 2 15.95 -55.75 6.13
C ASN A 2 15.45 -54.52 6.87
N LEU A 3 15.87 -53.33 6.45
CA LEU A 3 15.29 -52.05 6.87
C LEU A 3 13.93 -51.85 6.15
N PRO A 4 12.89 -51.42 6.85
CA PRO A 4 11.54 -51.39 6.28
C PRO A 4 11.33 -50.22 5.30
N SER A 5 10.71 -50.56 4.19
CA SER A 5 10.28 -49.74 3.06
C SER A 5 9.17 -48.71 3.40
N PHE A 6 9.15 -48.14 4.59
CA PHE A 6 8.05 -47.27 5.06
C PHE A 6 8.22 -45.80 4.75
N PHE A 7 9.35 -45.34 4.21
CA PHE A 7 9.64 -43.90 4.01
C PHE A 7 9.48 -43.37 2.58
N HIS A 8 9.26 -44.25 1.59
CA HIS A 8 9.14 -43.79 0.19
C HIS A 8 7.71 -43.51 -0.32
N GLY A 9 6.69 -44.10 0.31
CA GLY A 9 5.29 -43.85 -0.10
C GLY A 9 4.77 -42.50 0.31
N GLY A 10 4.98 -42.05 1.53
CA GLY A 10 4.38 -40.87 2.10
C GLY A 10 4.81 -39.52 1.49
N ILE A 11 6.05 -39.40 1.02
CA ILE A 11 6.56 -38.17 0.41
C ILE A 11 6.07 -38.03 -1.03
N LEU A 12 6.02 -39.12 -1.79
CA LEU A 12 5.52 -39.14 -3.16
C LEU A 12 4.00 -38.91 -3.23
N ASP A 13 3.26 -39.45 -2.27
CA ASP A 13 1.79 -39.21 -2.17
C ASP A 13 1.48 -37.81 -1.68
N GLY A 14 2.29 -37.26 -0.77
CA GLY A 14 2.20 -35.84 -0.39
C GLY A 14 2.52 -34.88 -1.53
N LEU A 15 3.54 -35.19 -2.35
CA LEU A 15 3.89 -34.40 -3.53
C LEU A 15 2.82 -34.49 -4.64
N LYS A 16 2.21 -35.67 -4.86
CA LYS A 16 1.09 -35.83 -5.78
C LYS A 16 -0.15 -35.07 -5.32
N PHE A 17 -0.50 -35.19 -4.04
CA PHE A 17 -1.62 -34.43 -3.46
C PHE A 17 -1.40 -32.91 -3.56
N PHE A 18 -0.16 -32.44 -3.32
CA PHE A 18 0.20 -31.04 -3.46
C PHE A 18 0.15 -30.58 -4.93
N ALA A 19 0.64 -31.39 -5.86
CA ALA A 19 0.56 -31.10 -7.30
C ALA A 19 -0.89 -31.09 -7.80
N GLU A 20 -1.72 -32.04 -7.40
CA GLU A 20 -3.16 -32.06 -7.73
C GLU A 20 -3.92 -30.88 -7.12
N THR A 21 -3.56 -30.48 -5.90
CA THR A 21 -4.16 -29.31 -5.23
C THR A 21 -3.76 -28.03 -5.94
N ILE A 22 -2.48 -27.86 -6.32
CA ILE A 22 -2.02 -26.74 -7.13
C ILE A 22 -2.69 -26.73 -8.51
N GLN A 23 -2.81 -27.88 -9.15
CA GLN A 23 -3.49 -27.97 -10.46
C GLN A 23 -4.98 -27.62 -10.36
N LYS A 24 -5.68 -28.05 -9.29
CA LYS A 24 -7.06 -27.65 -9.01
C LYS A 24 -7.20 -26.17 -8.70
N ILE A 25 -6.24 -25.59 -7.95
CA ILE A 25 -6.18 -24.14 -7.68
C ILE A 25 -5.89 -23.38 -8.98
N CYS A 26 -4.93 -23.83 -9.80
CA CYS A 26 -4.62 -23.21 -11.10
C CYS A 26 -5.79 -23.33 -12.10
N THR A 27 -6.47 -24.48 -12.16
CA THR A 27 -7.66 -24.63 -13.02
C THR A 27 -8.84 -23.81 -12.48
N ALA A 28 -9.02 -23.75 -11.18
CA ALA A 28 -10.00 -22.85 -10.56
C ALA A 28 -9.66 -21.38 -10.82
N LEU A 29 -8.40 -20.97 -10.73
CA LEU A 29 -7.94 -19.60 -11.05
C LEU A 29 -8.08 -19.27 -12.54
N LEU A 30 -7.83 -20.22 -13.45
CA LEU A 30 -7.97 -20.02 -14.90
C LEU A 30 -9.46 -20.03 -15.35
N CYS A 31 -10.28 -20.94 -14.82
CA CYS A 31 -11.72 -20.95 -15.10
C CYS A 31 -12.46 -19.83 -14.35
N HIS A 32 -11.98 -19.40 -13.18
CA HIS A 32 -12.58 -18.32 -12.40
C HIS A 32 -11.97 -16.95 -12.70
N GLY A 33 -10.88 -16.86 -13.47
CA GLY A 33 -10.28 -15.57 -13.83
C GLY A 33 -11.28 -14.63 -14.49
N LEU A 34 -12.06 -15.11 -15.46
CA LEU A 34 -13.17 -14.37 -16.06
C LEU A 34 -14.34 -14.15 -15.07
N CYS A 35 -14.68 -15.16 -14.26
CA CYS A 35 -15.69 -15.01 -13.21
C CYS A 35 -15.22 -14.10 -12.07
N ILE A 36 -13.93 -14.12 -11.69
CA ILE A 36 -13.39 -13.21 -10.68
C ILE A 36 -13.39 -11.78 -11.20
N VAL A 37 -12.97 -11.55 -12.45
CA VAL A 37 -13.05 -10.22 -13.07
C VAL A 37 -14.50 -9.75 -13.18
N GLN A 38 -15.39 -10.61 -13.61
CA GLN A 38 -16.83 -10.30 -13.71
C GLN A 38 -17.47 -10.12 -12.31
N TYR A 39 -17.10 -10.94 -11.33
CA TYR A 39 -17.52 -10.78 -9.93
C TYR A 39 -16.92 -9.55 -9.28
N CYS A 40 -15.64 -9.25 -9.52
CA CYS A 40 -15.00 -8.00 -9.06
C CYS A 40 -15.66 -6.78 -9.69
N LEU A 41 -15.93 -6.79 -11.00
CA LEU A 41 -16.68 -5.72 -11.66
C LEU A 41 -18.08 -5.58 -11.07
N PHE A 42 -18.82 -6.70 -10.88
CA PHE A 42 -20.15 -6.69 -10.28
C PHE A 42 -20.11 -6.15 -8.84
N VAL A 43 -19.18 -6.61 -8.01
CA VAL A 43 -19.02 -6.13 -6.62
C VAL A 43 -18.60 -4.66 -6.59
N ILE A 44 -17.73 -4.23 -7.52
CA ILE A 44 -17.32 -2.83 -7.63
C ILE A 44 -18.51 -1.93 -8.00
N PHE A 45 -19.31 -2.34 -8.99
CA PHE A 45 -20.43 -1.52 -9.47
C PHE A 45 -21.68 -1.61 -8.56
N ASP A 46 -21.92 -2.74 -7.90
CA ASP A 46 -23.13 -2.95 -7.08
C ASP A 46 -22.92 -2.53 -5.62
N LYS A 47 -21.76 -2.86 -5.03
CA LYS A 47 -21.45 -2.49 -3.63
C LYS A 47 -20.63 -1.21 -3.46
N PHE A 48 -19.85 -0.82 -4.49
CA PHE A 48 -19.06 0.41 -4.50
C PHE A 48 -19.27 1.23 -5.78
N PRO A 49 -20.50 1.69 -6.07
CA PRO A 49 -20.78 2.43 -7.30
C PRO A 49 -19.91 3.71 -7.44
N TYR A 50 -19.44 4.24 -6.31
CA TYR A 50 -18.59 5.44 -6.27
C TYR A 50 -17.18 5.16 -6.81
N LEU A 51 -16.62 3.97 -6.56
CA LEU A 51 -15.34 3.56 -7.12
C LEU A 51 -15.44 3.47 -8.65
N GLY A 52 -16.51 2.83 -9.15
CA GLY A 52 -16.78 2.76 -10.59
C GLY A 52 -16.95 4.14 -11.23
N LEU A 53 -17.66 5.05 -10.57
CA LEU A 53 -17.82 6.43 -11.04
C LEU A 53 -16.47 7.17 -11.12
N LEU A 54 -15.60 7.03 -10.10
CA LEU A 54 -14.28 7.64 -10.09
C LEU A 54 -13.40 7.10 -11.21
N ILE A 55 -13.44 5.78 -11.48
CA ILE A 55 -12.70 5.16 -12.60
C ILE A 55 -13.17 5.72 -13.93
N ILE A 56 -14.48 5.82 -14.15
CA ILE A 56 -15.05 6.38 -15.38
C ILE A 56 -14.65 7.85 -15.51
N CYS A 57 -14.73 8.64 -14.45
CA CYS A 57 -14.30 10.03 -14.45
C CYS A 57 -12.83 10.17 -14.82
N GLU A 58 -11.94 9.40 -14.20
CA GLU A 58 -10.50 9.41 -14.50
C GLU A 58 -10.25 9.01 -15.95
N PHE A 59 -10.87 7.93 -16.42
CA PHE A 59 -10.77 7.48 -17.80
C PHE A 59 -11.14 8.59 -18.79
N LEU A 60 -12.30 9.23 -18.59
CA LEU A 60 -12.76 10.32 -19.47
C LEU A 60 -11.82 11.53 -19.44
N VAL A 61 -11.32 11.91 -18.26
CA VAL A 61 -10.39 13.03 -18.14
C VAL A 61 -9.05 12.71 -18.80
N LEU A 62 -8.54 11.47 -18.67
CA LEU A 62 -7.30 11.05 -19.36
C LEU A 62 -7.48 11.04 -20.89
N LEU A 63 -8.65 10.66 -21.41
CA LEU A 63 -8.97 10.78 -22.84
C LEU A 63 -8.93 12.24 -23.29
N LEU A 64 -9.51 13.16 -22.52
CA LEU A 64 -9.47 14.59 -22.82
C LEU A 64 -8.06 15.18 -22.76
N CYS A 65 -7.16 14.58 -21.97
CA CYS A 65 -5.73 14.90 -21.94
C CYS A 65 -4.95 14.38 -23.17
N GLY A 66 -5.62 13.65 -24.08
CA GLY A 66 -5.02 13.17 -25.34
C GLY A 66 -4.40 11.78 -25.25
N LEU A 67 -4.65 11.00 -24.20
CA LEU A 67 -4.21 9.62 -24.14
C LEU A 67 -5.04 8.74 -25.09
N SER A 68 -4.43 7.65 -25.59
CA SER A 68 -5.18 6.63 -26.33
C SER A 68 -6.25 6.00 -25.42
N PRO A 69 -7.38 5.50 -25.94
CA PRO A 69 -8.40 4.84 -25.12
C PRO A 69 -7.86 3.65 -24.33
N TYR A 70 -6.89 2.93 -24.90
CA TYR A 70 -6.23 1.81 -24.24
C TYR A 70 -5.36 2.28 -23.06
N ASP A 71 -4.50 3.28 -23.27
CA ASP A 71 -3.65 3.82 -22.22
C ASP A 71 -4.49 4.46 -21.09
N ALA A 72 -5.52 5.24 -21.44
CA ALA A 72 -6.43 5.82 -20.48
C ALA A 72 -7.12 4.76 -19.61
N ALA A 73 -7.59 3.65 -20.20
CA ALA A 73 -8.21 2.55 -19.48
C ALA A 73 -7.24 1.83 -18.54
N VAL A 74 -6.04 1.50 -19.04
CA VAL A 74 -5.01 0.82 -18.23
C VAL A 74 -4.61 1.67 -17.04
N HIS A 75 -4.33 2.97 -17.26
CA HIS A 75 -3.86 3.83 -16.17
C HIS A 75 -4.98 4.17 -15.19
N ALA A 76 -6.23 4.40 -15.62
CA ALA A 76 -7.35 4.60 -14.71
C ALA A 76 -7.61 3.38 -13.82
N MET A 77 -7.56 2.15 -14.38
CA MET A 77 -7.70 0.93 -13.58
C MET A 77 -6.51 0.70 -12.65
N ALA A 78 -5.28 0.99 -13.10
CA ALA A 78 -4.07 0.85 -12.30
C ALA A 78 -4.02 1.87 -11.15
N THR A 79 -4.51 3.11 -11.37
CA THR A 79 -4.66 4.13 -10.31
C THR A 79 -5.69 3.69 -9.28
N ALA A 80 -6.86 3.27 -9.72
CA ALA A 80 -7.97 2.85 -8.84
C ALA A 80 -7.63 1.61 -7.99
N GLY A 81 -6.95 0.64 -8.60
CA GLY A 81 -6.47 -0.56 -7.91
C GLY A 81 -5.22 -0.33 -7.08
N THR A 82 -4.65 0.89 -7.11
CA THR A 82 -3.35 1.23 -6.51
C THR A 82 -2.26 0.23 -6.91
N GLY A 83 -2.20 -0.10 -8.22
CA GLY A 83 -1.33 -1.13 -8.75
C GLY A 83 -0.08 -0.60 -9.45
N GLY A 84 -0.09 0.65 -9.92
CA GLY A 84 1.05 1.31 -10.58
C GLY A 84 1.49 0.69 -11.90
N PHE A 85 0.66 -0.16 -12.49
CA PHE A 85 0.99 -0.81 -13.76
C PHE A 85 0.89 0.18 -14.93
N SER A 86 1.91 0.17 -15.77
CA SER A 86 1.97 0.98 -16.99
C SER A 86 2.43 0.12 -18.17
N ASN A 87 1.96 0.48 -19.36
CA ASN A 87 2.43 -0.11 -20.63
C ASN A 87 3.84 0.36 -21.00
N TYR A 88 4.36 1.38 -20.31
CA TYR A 88 5.63 2.01 -20.60
C TYR A 88 6.62 1.76 -19.44
N SER A 89 7.86 1.43 -19.79
CA SER A 89 8.94 1.20 -18.81
C SER A 89 9.25 2.45 -17.98
N ALA A 90 9.07 3.65 -18.55
CA ALA A 90 9.24 4.92 -17.87
C ALA A 90 7.99 5.34 -17.07
N SER A 91 6.97 4.47 -16.92
CA SER A 91 5.70 4.76 -16.23
C SER A 91 5.04 6.04 -16.78
N ILE A 92 4.51 6.91 -15.95
CA ILE A 92 3.82 8.14 -16.34
C ILE A 92 4.77 9.16 -16.99
N ALA A 93 6.06 9.11 -16.68
CA ALA A 93 7.06 9.97 -17.32
C ALA A 93 7.09 9.84 -18.85
N ALA A 94 6.68 8.67 -19.40
CA ALA A 94 6.65 8.42 -20.84
C ALA A 94 5.72 9.36 -21.61
N PHE A 95 4.67 9.89 -20.96
CA PHE A 95 3.70 10.78 -21.62
C PHE A 95 4.21 12.22 -21.79
N ASN A 96 5.26 12.63 -21.08
CA ASN A 96 5.81 13.98 -21.11
C ASN A 96 4.76 15.11 -21.04
N SER A 97 3.65 14.87 -20.32
CA SER A 97 2.51 15.77 -20.22
C SER A 97 2.25 16.18 -18.77
N VAL A 98 2.44 17.45 -18.48
CA VAL A 98 2.16 18.03 -17.14
C VAL A 98 0.70 17.82 -16.74
N THR A 99 -0.21 17.93 -17.71
CA THR A 99 -1.65 17.77 -17.46
C THR A 99 -1.98 16.34 -17.01
N VAL A 100 -1.42 15.33 -17.69
CA VAL A 100 -1.60 13.92 -17.32
C VAL A 100 -1.06 13.64 -15.93
N GLU A 101 0.13 14.17 -15.60
CA GLU A 101 0.71 14.00 -14.27
C GLU A 101 -0.16 14.63 -13.17
N ILE A 102 -0.68 15.84 -13.37
CA ILE A 102 -1.56 16.49 -12.40
C ILE A 102 -2.85 15.70 -12.21
N VAL A 103 -3.47 15.25 -13.30
CA VAL A 103 -4.71 14.46 -13.26
C VAL A 103 -4.48 13.18 -12.44
N ILE A 104 -3.46 12.40 -12.78
CA ILE A 104 -3.14 11.16 -12.07
C ILE A 104 -2.80 11.45 -10.60
N THR A 105 -2.06 12.53 -10.29
CA THR A 105 -1.75 12.92 -8.91
C THR A 105 -3.02 13.14 -8.09
N VAL A 106 -3.99 13.88 -8.65
CA VAL A 106 -5.27 14.16 -7.98
C VAL A 106 -6.05 12.87 -7.76
N PHE A 107 -6.15 12.00 -8.77
CA PHE A 107 -6.87 10.73 -8.64
C PHE A 107 -6.19 9.76 -7.68
N MET A 108 -4.86 9.65 -7.68
CA MET A 108 -4.12 8.86 -6.67
C MET A 108 -4.44 9.34 -5.24
N PHE A 109 -4.47 10.67 -5.05
CA PHE A 109 -4.83 11.26 -3.76
C PHE A 109 -6.29 10.91 -3.39
N MET A 110 -7.23 10.99 -4.35
CA MET A 110 -8.64 10.65 -4.12
C MET A 110 -8.85 9.17 -3.78
N TYR A 111 -8.18 8.24 -4.46
CA TYR A 111 -8.25 6.81 -4.13
C TYR A 111 -7.62 6.45 -2.78
N GLY A 112 -6.77 7.32 -2.25
CA GLY A 112 -6.25 7.21 -0.88
C GLY A 112 -7.27 7.58 0.20
N ILE A 113 -8.42 8.20 -0.12
CA ILE A 113 -9.45 8.58 0.84
C ILE A 113 -10.37 7.39 1.11
N ASN A 114 -10.91 7.34 2.34
CA ASN A 114 -11.88 6.33 2.74
C ASN A 114 -13.16 6.39 1.89
N PHE A 115 -13.51 5.29 1.23
CA PHE A 115 -14.69 5.21 0.35
C PHE A 115 -16.02 5.44 1.08
N ALA A 116 -16.10 5.20 2.38
CA ALA A 116 -17.28 5.52 3.17
C ALA A 116 -17.60 7.03 3.19
N LEU A 117 -16.59 7.90 3.00
CA LEU A 117 -16.82 9.35 2.93
C LEU A 117 -17.48 9.75 1.62
N TYR A 118 -17.14 9.10 0.50
CA TYR A 118 -17.81 9.32 -0.79
C TYR A 118 -19.29 8.90 -0.70
N TYR A 119 -19.58 7.78 -0.02
CA TYR A 119 -20.95 7.37 0.24
C TYR A 119 -21.74 8.42 1.04
N LYS A 120 -21.19 8.93 2.15
CA LYS A 120 -21.80 9.99 2.95
C LYS A 120 -22.02 11.29 2.16
N PHE A 121 -21.08 11.62 1.29
CA PHE A 121 -21.18 12.77 0.40
C PHE A 121 -22.39 12.67 -0.54
N MET A 122 -22.62 11.50 -1.13
CA MET A 122 -23.74 11.27 -2.05
C MET A 122 -25.11 11.23 -1.36
N ILE A 123 -25.19 10.77 -0.09
CA ILE A 123 -26.44 10.72 0.68
C ILE A 123 -26.86 12.10 1.20
N GLY A 124 -26.05 13.15 1.00
CA GLY A 124 -26.44 14.52 1.28
C GLY A 124 -25.72 15.20 2.45
N GLU A 125 -24.74 14.57 3.09
CA GLU A 125 -23.92 15.21 4.11
C GLU A 125 -22.94 16.25 3.52
N ARG A 126 -22.87 16.35 2.18
CA ARG A 126 -22.03 17.28 1.42
C ARG A 126 -20.56 17.26 1.85
N PHE A 127 -19.78 18.24 1.44
CA PHE A 127 -18.35 18.40 1.79
C PHE A 127 -18.07 18.46 3.30
N LYS A 128 -19.07 18.77 4.14
CA LYS A 128 -18.91 18.82 5.59
C LYS A 128 -18.53 17.44 6.18
N ALA A 129 -18.94 16.33 5.54
CA ALA A 129 -18.58 14.97 5.99
C ALA A 129 -17.08 14.75 5.97
N PHE A 130 -16.39 15.20 4.92
CA PHE A 130 -14.94 15.06 4.79
C PHE A 130 -14.19 15.79 5.91
N PHE A 131 -14.54 17.06 6.16
CA PHE A 131 -13.85 17.87 7.17
C PHE A 131 -14.22 17.53 8.62
N LYS A 132 -15.32 16.82 8.85
CA LYS A 132 -15.67 16.30 10.18
C LYS A 132 -14.91 15.04 10.52
N ASP A 133 -14.55 14.24 9.55
CA ASP A 133 -13.81 13.00 9.72
C ASP A 133 -12.37 13.28 10.15
N GLU A 134 -11.97 12.68 11.27
CA GLU A 134 -10.66 12.91 11.85
C GLU A 134 -9.55 12.26 11.03
N GLU A 135 -9.81 11.08 10.45
CA GLU A 135 -8.84 10.38 9.62
C GLU A 135 -8.51 11.17 8.36
N PHE A 136 -9.53 11.69 7.66
CA PHE A 136 -9.34 12.52 6.46
C PHE A 136 -8.52 13.78 6.75
N ARG A 137 -8.78 14.46 7.87
CA ARG A 137 -8.00 15.65 8.27
C ARG A 137 -6.54 15.31 8.50
N TRP A 138 -6.24 14.21 9.19
CA TRP A 138 -4.87 13.76 9.40
C TRP A 138 -4.20 13.34 8.08
N TYR A 139 -4.91 12.64 7.21
CA TYR A 139 -4.42 12.28 5.86
C TYR A 139 -4.03 13.53 5.07
N LEU A 140 -4.91 14.54 5.04
CA LEU A 140 -4.66 15.80 4.34
C LEU A 140 -3.45 16.54 4.91
N ILE A 141 -3.37 16.67 6.24
CA ILE A 141 -2.26 17.36 6.92
C ILE A 141 -0.93 16.64 6.63
N ILE A 142 -0.89 15.32 6.78
CA ILE A 142 0.33 14.52 6.54
C ILE A 142 0.74 14.64 5.08
N ALA A 143 -0.16 14.42 4.12
CA ALA A 143 0.15 14.48 2.71
C ALA A 143 0.66 15.87 2.29
N LEU A 144 -0.04 16.94 2.66
CA LEU A 144 0.37 18.31 2.34
C LEU A 144 1.70 18.68 3.00
N SER A 145 1.92 18.29 4.28
CA SER A 145 3.19 18.56 4.95
C SER A 145 4.36 17.85 4.28
N LEU A 146 4.19 16.58 3.88
CA LEU A 146 5.21 15.83 3.16
C LEU A 146 5.49 16.43 1.77
N ILE A 147 4.45 16.81 1.03
CA ILE A 147 4.58 17.48 -0.28
C ILE A 147 5.40 18.77 -0.13
N VAL A 148 5.03 19.62 0.81
CA VAL A 148 5.74 20.90 1.03
C VAL A 148 7.19 20.66 1.45
N LEU A 149 7.43 19.77 2.43
CA LEU A 149 8.78 19.46 2.91
C LEU A 149 9.66 18.90 1.79
N VAL A 150 9.20 17.90 1.03
CA VAL A 150 9.95 17.33 -0.09
C VAL A 150 10.19 18.38 -1.18
N SER A 151 9.20 19.21 -1.50
CA SER A 151 9.36 20.26 -2.50
C SER A 151 10.39 21.32 -2.06
N CYS A 152 10.39 21.73 -0.80
CA CYS A 152 11.38 22.68 -0.28
C CYS A 152 12.80 22.09 -0.27
N ILE A 153 12.95 20.82 0.15
CA ILE A 153 14.27 20.16 0.21
C ILE A 153 14.84 19.96 -1.20
N ASN A 154 13.98 19.69 -2.19
CA ASN A 154 14.40 19.44 -3.56
C ASN A 154 14.62 20.72 -4.39
N LEU A 155 14.36 21.91 -3.84
CA LEU A 155 14.58 23.17 -4.56
C LEU A 155 16.00 23.29 -5.17
N PRO A 156 17.09 23.01 -4.44
CA PRO A 156 18.44 23.07 -5.01
C PRO A 156 18.67 22.04 -6.13
N PHE A 157 18.02 20.88 -6.05
CA PHE A 157 18.12 19.82 -7.05
C PHE A 157 17.45 20.21 -8.38
N TYR A 158 16.44 21.08 -8.35
CA TYR A 158 15.73 21.59 -9.52
C TYR A 158 16.07 23.05 -9.85
N ASP A 159 17.32 23.46 -9.63
CA ASP A 159 17.87 24.79 -9.96
C ASP A 159 17.03 25.96 -9.38
N GLY A 160 16.42 25.76 -8.20
CA GLY A 160 15.58 26.75 -7.55
C GLY A 160 14.17 26.90 -8.14
N ASN A 161 13.78 26.07 -9.10
CA ASN A 161 12.45 26.11 -9.69
C ASN A 161 11.42 25.44 -8.78
N PHE A 162 10.68 26.26 -8.02
CA PHE A 162 9.67 25.78 -7.08
C PHE A 162 8.54 24.98 -7.75
N TRP A 163 8.06 25.40 -8.91
CA TRP A 163 6.96 24.71 -9.60
C TRP A 163 7.36 23.31 -10.08
N THR A 164 8.56 23.15 -10.58
CA THR A 164 9.12 21.85 -10.99
C THR A 164 9.29 20.94 -9.77
N SER A 165 9.86 21.45 -8.69
CA SER A 165 10.02 20.71 -7.44
C SER A 165 8.67 20.31 -6.83
N LEU A 166 7.70 21.20 -6.82
CA LEU A 166 6.33 20.94 -6.32
C LEU A 166 5.63 19.87 -7.18
N ARG A 167 5.74 19.94 -8.50
CA ARG A 167 5.14 18.99 -9.44
C ARG A 167 5.64 17.58 -9.17
N TYR A 168 6.94 17.36 -9.19
CA TYR A 168 7.51 16.03 -8.95
C TYR A 168 7.35 15.59 -7.50
N GLY A 169 7.50 16.48 -6.53
CA GLY A 169 7.27 16.19 -5.12
C GLY A 169 5.85 15.76 -4.81
N SER A 170 4.84 16.49 -5.33
CA SER A 170 3.43 16.14 -5.13
C SER A 170 3.06 14.82 -5.79
N PHE A 171 3.55 14.57 -7.01
CA PHE A 171 3.31 13.31 -7.71
C PHE A 171 3.88 12.13 -6.93
N GLN A 172 5.17 12.18 -6.55
CA GLN A 172 5.82 11.06 -5.86
C GLN A 172 5.22 10.81 -4.47
N ILE A 173 4.94 11.86 -3.69
CA ILE A 173 4.29 11.67 -2.38
C ILE A 173 2.88 11.09 -2.53
N SER A 174 2.08 11.56 -3.50
CA SER A 174 0.76 10.99 -3.75
C SER A 174 0.83 9.54 -4.20
N SER A 175 1.78 9.20 -5.09
CA SER A 175 2.02 7.84 -5.57
C SER A 175 2.43 6.89 -4.44
N ILE A 176 3.34 7.32 -3.58
CA ILE A 176 3.85 6.52 -2.47
C ILE A 176 2.81 6.36 -1.36
N MET A 177 2.13 7.45 -0.97
CA MET A 177 1.11 7.39 0.09
C MET A 177 -0.11 6.59 -0.32
N SER A 178 -0.57 6.74 -1.58
CA SER A 178 -1.67 5.91 -2.11
C SER A 178 -1.24 4.47 -2.39
N THR A 179 0.07 4.16 -2.24
CA THR A 179 0.67 2.87 -2.60
C THR A 179 0.41 2.46 -4.05
N THR A 180 0.25 3.45 -4.94
CA THR A 180 0.07 3.20 -6.38
C THR A 180 1.38 2.82 -7.04
N GLY A 181 2.48 3.52 -6.74
CA GLY A 181 3.82 3.20 -7.26
C GLY A 181 4.10 3.72 -8.67
N PHE A 182 3.29 4.62 -9.23
CA PHE A 182 3.65 5.33 -10.46
C PHE A 182 4.86 6.25 -10.28
N VAL A 183 5.63 6.42 -11.34
CA VAL A 183 6.88 7.16 -11.33
C VAL A 183 6.88 8.26 -12.40
N THR A 184 7.32 9.45 -12.02
CA THR A 184 7.60 10.59 -12.93
C THR A 184 9.02 11.11 -12.80
N ALA A 185 9.69 10.83 -11.67
CA ALA A 185 11.07 11.22 -11.41
C ALA A 185 11.80 10.15 -10.60
N ASP A 186 13.11 10.03 -10.80
CA ASP A 186 13.95 9.13 -10.01
C ASP A 186 14.30 9.77 -8.66
N PHE A 187 13.58 9.38 -7.62
CA PHE A 187 13.83 9.87 -6.27
C PHE A 187 15.09 9.26 -5.60
N ASN A 188 15.75 8.26 -6.22
CA ASN A 188 17.07 7.83 -5.77
C ASN A 188 18.13 8.92 -5.91
N LEU A 189 17.92 9.85 -6.86
CA LEU A 189 18.82 10.97 -7.10
C LEU A 189 18.55 12.18 -6.18
N TRP A 190 17.43 12.16 -5.44
CA TRP A 190 17.04 13.25 -4.57
C TRP A 190 17.92 13.33 -3.31
N PRO A 191 17.98 14.49 -2.64
CA PRO A 191 18.68 14.63 -1.37
C PRO A 191 18.23 13.58 -0.35
N ALA A 192 19.15 13.09 0.48
CA ALA A 192 18.89 12.03 1.47
C ALA A 192 17.70 12.34 2.39
N ALA A 193 17.50 13.62 2.75
CA ALA A 193 16.36 14.03 3.56
C ALA A 193 15.02 13.77 2.85
N SER A 194 14.92 14.01 1.53
CA SER A 194 13.74 13.70 0.73
C SER A 194 13.50 12.18 0.64
N GLN A 195 14.57 11.39 0.49
CA GLN A 195 14.46 9.92 0.49
C GLN A 195 13.92 9.40 1.83
N VAL A 196 14.35 9.97 2.97
CA VAL A 196 13.80 9.62 4.29
C VAL A 196 12.32 9.96 4.39
N LEU A 197 11.88 11.12 3.88
CA LEU A 197 10.45 11.48 3.85
C LEU A 197 9.62 10.53 2.97
N ILE A 198 10.18 10.04 1.86
CA ILE A 198 9.55 9.01 1.03
C ILE A 198 9.40 7.70 1.81
N VAL A 199 10.44 7.26 2.52
CA VAL A 199 10.37 6.07 3.39
C VAL A 199 9.29 6.24 4.46
N ILE A 200 9.20 7.40 5.09
CA ILE A 200 8.14 7.71 6.05
C ILE A 200 6.76 7.63 5.39
N ALA A 201 6.60 8.17 4.18
CA ALA A 201 5.35 8.07 3.41
C ALA A 201 4.97 6.62 3.09
N MET A 202 5.94 5.74 2.76
CA MET A 202 5.73 4.30 2.54
C MET A 202 5.18 3.60 3.78
N PHE A 203 5.66 3.96 4.99
CA PHE A 203 5.15 3.42 6.25
C PHE A 203 3.73 3.86 6.54
N ILE A 204 3.43 5.15 6.33
CA ILE A 204 2.14 5.74 6.69
C ILE A 204 1.02 5.17 5.83
N GLY A 205 1.18 5.20 4.51
CA GLY A 205 0.12 4.85 3.56
C GLY A 205 -1.03 5.88 3.56
N SER A 206 -2.25 5.42 3.27
CA SER A 206 -3.47 6.25 3.17
C SER A 206 -4.52 5.91 4.22
N CYS A 207 -5.78 6.35 3.99
CA CYS A 207 -6.90 6.09 4.90
C CYS A 207 -7.31 4.60 4.94
N ALA A 208 -7.84 4.16 6.07
CA ALA A 208 -8.55 2.89 6.16
C ALA A 208 -9.80 2.91 5.27
N GLY A 209 -10.14 1.76 4.67
CA GLY A 209 -11.26 1.71 3.72
C GLY A 209 -10.97 2.37 2.36
N SER A 210 -9.70 2.60 2.04
CA SER A 210 -9.18 2.91 0.70
C SER A 210 -8.55 1.66 0.07
N THR A 211 -8.19 1.73 -1.21
CA THR A 211 -7.44 0.65 -1.90
C THR A 211 -5.98 0.55 -1.50
N ALA A 212 -5.43 1.54 -0.81
CA ALA A 212 -4.02 1.63 -0.44
C ALA A 212 -3.57 0.58 0.60
N GLY A 213 -2.29 0.24 0.59
CA GLY A 213 -1.60 -0.56 1.61
C GLY A 213 -1.04 0.27 2.78
N GLY A 214 0.04 -0.20 3.40
CA GLY A 214 0.72 0.46 4.53
C GLY A 214 0.00 0.31 5.87
N ILE A 215 0.49 1.01 6.91
CA ILE A 215 -0.06 0.95 8.28
C ILE A 215 -1.44 1.59 8.37
N LYS A 216 -1.72 2.58 7.55
CA LYS A 216 -2.91 3.45 7.47
C LYS A 216 -2.94 4.58 8.51
N VAL A 217 -3.39 5.74 8.04
CA VAL A 217 -3.38 7.00 8.81
C VAL A 217 -4.14 6.89 10.13
N ILE A 218 -5.29 6.19 10.15
CA ILE A 218 -6.08 6.03 11.38
C ILE A 218 -5.31 5.29 12.46
N ARG A 219 -4.55 4.23 12.11
CA ARG A 219 -3.74 3.48 13.08
C ARG A 219 -2.61 4.34 13.65
N ILE A 220 -1.98 5.16 12.81
CA ILE A 220 -0.95 6.11 13.26
C ILE A 220 -1.53 7.16 14.21
N ASN A 221 -2.70 7.73 13.89
CA ASN A 221 -3.38 8.67 14.77
C ASN A 221 -3.71 8.03 16.13
N LEU A 222 -4.23 6.80 16.13
CA LEU A 222 -4.53 6.07 17.38
C LEU A 222 -3.26 5.76 18.18
N LEU A 223 -2.16 5.36 17.53
CA LEU A 223 -0.86 5.16 18.19
C LEU A 223 -0.31 6.44 18.80
N CYS A 224 -0.42 7.57 18.12
CA CYS A 224 -0.03 8.88 18.65
C CYS A 224 -0.87 9.28 19.87
N LYS A 225 -2.19 9.04 19.82
CA LYS A 225 -3.09 9.30 20.97
C LYS A 225 -2.77 8.37 22.13
N LEU A 226 -2.52 7.09 21.87
CA LEU A 226 -2.13 6.09 22.87
C LEU A 226 -0.81 6.47 23.56
N SER A 227 0.21 6.82 22.77
CA SER A 227 1.49 7.31 23.28
C SER A 227 1.32 8.55 24.18
N ARG A 228 0.54 9.55 23.72
CA ARG A 228 0.26 10.76 24.50
C ARG A 228 -0.46 10.44 25.79
N ARG A 229 -1.46 9.53 25.78
CA ARG A 229 -2.16 9.07 26.97
C ARG A 229 -1.20 8.41 27.96
N ASN A 230 -0.35 7.50 27.49
CA ASN A 230 0.59 6.78 28.34
C ASN A 230 1.63 7.72 28.98
N ILE A 231 2.16 8.70 28.22
CA ILE A 231 3.05 9.73 28.75
C ILE A 231 2.35 10.55 29.84
N ARG A 232 1.08 10.96 29.62
CA ARG A 232 0.32 11.70 30.62
C ARG A 232 0.01 10.86 31.86
N ALA A 233 -0.32 9.58 31.68
CA ALA A 233 -0.58 8.67 32.79
C ALA A 233 0.64 8.46 33.68
N THR A 234 1.85 8.51 33.14
CA THR A 234 3.10 8.45 33.91
C THR A 234 3.24 9.68 34.82
N GLY A 235 2.82 10.88 34.36
CA GLY A 235 2.85 12.11 35.16
C GLY A 235 1.64 12.30 36.10
N GLN A 236 0.49 11.74 35.72
CA GLN A 236 -0.79 11.88 36.45
C GLN A 236 -1.54 10.54 36.53
N PRO A 237 -1.09 9.58 37.37
CA PRO A 237 -1.60 8.19 37.34
C PRO A 237 -3.08 8.05 37.77
N LYS A 238 -3.65 9.04 38.43
CA LYS A 238 -5.07 9.02 38.84
C LYS A 238 -6.04 9.50 37.76
N LYS A 239 -5.53 10.04 36.64
CA LYS A 239 -6.36 10.57 35.55
C LYS A 239 -6.60 9.50 34.51
N MET A 240 -7.82 9.02 34.36
CA MET A 240 -8.23 8.11 33.30
C MET A 240 -8.62 8.92 32.03
N ASP A 241 -7.70 9.02 31.08
CA ASP A 241 -7.98 9.66 29.79
C ASP A 241 -8.54 8.62 28.79
N VAL A 242 -9.79 8.81 28.36
CA VAL A 242 -10.42 7.98 27.34
C VAL A 242 -10.04 8.51 25.95
N ILE A 243 -9.48 7.65 25.11
CA ILE A 243 -9.15 7.97 23.71
C ILE A 243 -10.46 8.03 22.92
N ARG A 244 -10.65 9.11 22.15
CA ARG A 244 -11.81 9.31 21.29
C ARG A 244 -11.39 9.44 19.84
N LEU A 245 -12.22 8.89 18.94
CA LEU A 245 -12.13 9.03 17.49
C LEU A 245 -13.49 9.53 16.99
N ASP A 246 -13.53 10.63 16.27
CA ASP A 246 -14.76 11.30 15.81
C ASP A 246 -15.78 11.54 16.95
N GLY A 247 -15.27 11.86 18.15
CA GLY A 247 -16.09 12.10 19.36
C GLY A 247 -16.54 10.82 20.10
N LYS A 248 -16.36 9.62 19.53
CA LYS A 248 -16.70 8.33 20.16
C LYS A 248 -15.52 7.75 20.92
N ALA A 249 -15.78 7.16 22.09
CA ALA A 249 -14.76 6.44 22.83
C ALA A 249 -14.30 5.21 22.06
N VAL A 250 -12.98 5.01 22.01
CA VAL A 250 -12.35 3.83 21.37
C VAL A 250 -12.14 2.78 22.46
N ASP A 251 -12.52 1.54 22.14
CA ASP A 251 -12.33 0.40 23.04
C ASP A 251 -10.84 0.08 23.24
N GLU A 252 -10.48 -0.30 24.47
CA GLU A 252 -9.11 -0.70 24.85
C GLU A 252 -8.63 -1.93 24.04
N GLN A 253 -9.53 -2.85 23.71
CA GLN A 253 -9.21 -4.01 22.88
C GLN A 253 -8.77 -3.55 21.49
N MET A 254 -9.47 -2.60 20.87
CA MET A 254 -9.10 -2.03 19.58
C MET A 254 -7.74 -1.33 19.63
N LEU A 255 -7.45 -0.58 20.69
CA LEU A 255 -6.14 0.08 20.88
C LEU A 255 -5.01 -0.95 21.00
N SER A 256 -5.23 -2.04 21.72
CA SER A 256 -4.28 -3.15 21.83
C SER A 256 -4.03 -3.81 20.49
N GLN A 257 -5.09 -4.07 19.71
CA GLN A 257 -4.96 -4.64 18.35
C GLN A 257 -4.17 -3.73 17.41
N VAL A 258 -4.37 -2.42 17.47
CA VAL A 258 -3.60 -1.45 16.67
C VAL A 258 -2.12 -1.45 17.05
N ALA A 259 -1.80 -1.50 18.35
CA ALA A 259 -0.42 -1.58 18.83
C ALA A 259 0.25 -2.91 18.40
N GLN A 260 -0.47 -4.04 18.53
CA GLN A 260 -0.02 -5.35 18.08
C GLN A 260 0.24 -5.37 16.56
N PHE A 261 -0.68 -4.81 15.76
CA PHE A 261 -0.52 -4.71 14.31
C PHE A 261 0.74 -3.92 13.94
N ALA A 262 0.97 -2.76 14.57
CA ALA A 262 2.16 -1.96 14.30
C ALA A 262 3.45 -2.72 14.65
N PHE A 263 3.48 -3.40 15.80
CA PHE A 263 4.62 -4.23 16.18
C PHE A 263 4.89 -5.34 15.15
N MET A 264 3.86 -6.09 14.76
CA MET A 264 3.98 -7.17 13.77
C MET A 264 4.41 -6.64 12.39
N TYR A 265 3.91 -5.47 12.00
CA TYR A 265 4.29 -4.83 10.73
C TYR A 265 5.79 -4.51 10.70
N PHE A 266 6.31 -3.84 11.75
CA PHE A 266 7.75 -3.56 11.84
C PHE A 266 8.59 -4.84 11.93
N ALA A 267 8.15 -5.82 12.71
CA ALA A 267 8.83 -7.12 12.81
C ALA A 267 8.89 -7.81 11.42
N LEU A 268 7.80 -7.80 10.66
CA LEU A 268 7.76 -8.39 9.32
C LEU A 268 8.70 -7.68 8.35
N VAL A 269 8.77 -6.34 8.39
CA VAL A 269 9.70 -5.57 7.57
C VAL A 269 11.15 -5.93 7.90
N LEU A 270 11.51 -6.05 9.18
CA LEU A 270 12.86 -6.41 9.60
C LEU A 270 13.23 -7.85 9.25
N VAL A 271 12.31 -8.80 9.50
CA VAL A 271 12.52 -10.22 9.14
C VAL A 271 12.60 -10.36 7.62
N GLY A 272 11.74 -9.67 6.86
CA GLY A 272 11.79 -9.67 5.40
C GLY A 272 13.11 -9.11 4.87
N ALA A 273 13.58 -7.99 5.42
CA ALA A 273 14.87 -7.40 5.05
C ALA A 273 16.04 -8.36 5.35
N PHE A 274 16.01 -9.03 6.50
CA PHE A 274 17.01 -10.04 6.85
C PHE A 274 17.00 -11.21 5.84
N LEU A 275 15.82 -11.75 5.52
CA LEU A 275 15.70 -12.88 4.57
C LEU A 275 16.16 -12.47 3.16
N LEU A 276 15.83 -11.25 2.69
CA LEU A 276 16.33 -10.73 1.42
C LEU A 276 17.84 -10.51 1.43
N SER A 277 18.41 -10.16 2.59
CA SER A 277 19.88 -9.97 2.73
C SER A 277 20.68 -11.26 2.64
N LEU A 278 20.07 -12.42 2.87
CA LEU A 278 20.74 -13.71 2.69
C LEU A 278 21.17 -14.00 1.25
N ASP A 279 20.59 -13.29 0.29
CA ASP A 279 21.01 -13.35 -1.13
C ASP A 279 22.42 -12.76 -1.37
N GLY A 280 22.88 -11.86 -0.50
CA GLY A 280 24.22 -11.25 -0.55
C GLY A 280 24.47 -10.32 -1.73
N ARG A 281 23.48 -10.05 -2.58
CA ARG A 281 23.64 -9.28 -3.82
C ARG A 281 23.53 -7.77 -3.63
N PHE A 282 22.76 -7.34 -2.64
CA PHE A 282 22.42 -5.94 -2.44
C PHE A 282 22.78 -5.47 -1.02
N ASN A 283 22.94 -4.17 -0.88
CA ASN A 283 23.23 -3.53 0.39
C ASN A 283 22.01 -3.50 1.32
N VAL A 284 22.25 -3.21 2.60
CA VAL A 284 21.23 -3.17 3.65
C VAL A 284 20.09 -2.19 3.32
N LEU A 285 20.41 -1.02 2.76
CA LEU A 285 19.41 -0.01 2.41
C LEU A 285 18.44 -0.54 1.34
N THR A 286 18.96 -1.18 0.29
CA THR A 286 18.17 -1.80 -0.77
C THR A 286 17.26 -2.91 -0.21
N ASN A 287 17.82 -3.82 0.61
CA ASN A 287 17.04 -4.93 1.16
C ASN A 287 15.97 -4.46 2.16
N LEU A 288 16.27 -3.45 2.99
CA LEU A 288 15.32 -2.87 3.92
C LEU A 288 14.18 -2.15 3.18
N SER A 289 14.52 -1.33 2.18
CA SER A 289 13.50 -0.65 1.37
C SER A 289 12.70 -1.61 0.50
N ALA A 290 13.32 -2.68 -0.05
CA ALA A 290 12.64 -3.74 -0.77
C ALA A 290 11.63 -4.49 0.11
N SER A 291 12.02 -4.84 1.33
CA SER A 291 11.09 -5.45 2.30
C SER A 291 9.95 -4.51 2.65
N LEU A 292 10.26 -3.24 2.95
CA LEU A 292 9.26 -2.23 3.29
C LEU A 292 8.26 -2.03 2.16
N THR A 293 8.73 -1.84 0.92
CA THR A 293 7.84 -1.61 -0.22
C THR A 293 6.98 -2.83 -0.53
N CYS A 294 7.51 -4.06 -0.34
CA CYS A 294 6.72 -5.29 -0.48
C CYS A 294 5.62 -5.38 0.59
N VAL A 295 5.94 -5.13 1.87
CA VAL A 295 4.96 -5.18 2.96
C VAL A 295 3.94 -4.04 2.85
N SER A 296 4.35 -2.86 2.41
CA SER A 296 3.43 -1.72 2.19
C SER A 296 2.66 -1.81 0.88
N ASN A 297 3.06 -2.71 -0.04
CA ASN A 297 2.52 -2.83 -1.41
C ASN A 297 2.63 -1.52 -2.23
N VAL A 298 3.77 -0.84 -2.15
CA VAL A 298 4.02 0.43 -2.86
C VAL A 298 4.57 0.19 -4.27
N GLY A 299 5.55 -0.72 -4.39
CA GLY A 299 6.25 -1.05 -5.65
C GLY A 299 7.70 -0.55 -5.65
N PRO A 300 8.00 0.72 -5.94
CA PRO A 300 9.36 1.21 -5.94
C PRO A 300 9.92 1.38 -4.53
N GLY A 301 11.20 1.00 -4.34
CA GLY A 301 11.96 1.20 -3.10
C GLY A 301 13.10 2.21 -3.29
N LEU A 302 14.22 1.98 -2.60
CA LEU A 302 15.46 2.77 -2.72
C LEU A 302 16.62 1.89 -3.19
N GLY A 303 17.63 2.49 -3.77
CA GLY A 303 18.80 1.80 -4.30
C GLY A 303 18.45 0.97 -5.53
N ALA A 304 18.88 -0.30 -5.58
CA ALA A 304 18.70 -1.19 -6.73
C ALA A 304 17.24 -1.64 -6.98
N VAL A 305 16.29 -1.24 -6.13
CA VAL A 305 14.84 -1.42 -6.31
C VAL A 305 14.11 -0.09 -6.42
N GLY A 306 14.84 0.95 -6.82
CA GLY A 306 14.33 2.29 -7.00
C GLY A 306 13.31 2.44 -8.14
N PRO A 307 12.85 3.67 -8.38
CA PRO A 307 11.74 3.95 -9.30
C PRO A 307 12.03 3.60 -10.77
N VAL A 308 13.30 3.64 -11.19
CA VAL A 308 13.75 3.29 -12.55
C VAL A 308 14.39 1.91 -12.62
N GLU A 309 14.57 1.25 -11.48
CA GLU A 309 15.15 -0.07 -11.34
C GLU A 309 14.07 -1.14 -11.17
N ASN A 310 14.48 -2.40 -10.97
CA ASN A 310 13.54 -3.50 -10.84
C ASN A 310 14.08 -4.63 -9.94
N PHE A 311 13.18 -5.55 -9.55
CA PHE A 311 13.54 -6.70 -8.73
C PHE A 311 14.22 -7.85 -9.53
N ALA A 312 14.57 -7.65 -10.82
CA ALA A 312 15.14 -8.73 -11.66
C ALA A 312 16.48 -9.25 -11.12
N GLY A 313 17.28 -8.39 -10.48
CA GLY A 313 18.58 -8.73 -9.90
C GLY A 313 18.53 -9.68 -8.71
N TYR A 314 17.38 -9.83 -8.03
CA TYR A 314 17.20 -10.79 -6.94
C TYR A 314 17.15 -12.23 -7.43
N SER A 315 17.60 -13.18 -6.58
CA SER A 315 17.45 -14.61 -6.82
C SER A 315 15.98 -15.05 -6.82
N LEU A 316 15.70 -16.24 -7.35
CA LEU A 316 14.37 -16.81 -7.32
C LEU A 316 13.82 -16.94 -5.88
N GLN A 317 14.68 -17.33 -4.93
CA GLN A 317 14.30 -17.45 -3.52
C GLN A 317 13.88 -16.11 -2.93
N SER A 318 14.67 -15.06 -3.17
CA SER A 318 14.35 -13.70 -2.70
C SER A 318 13.07 -13.15 -3.36
N LYS A 319 12.82 -13.45 -4.63
CA LYS A 319 11.56 -13.10 -5.29
C LYS A 319 10.35 -13.80 -4.69
N LEU A 320 10.48 -15.07 -4.30
CA LEU A 320 9.42 -15.79 -3.58
C LEU A 320 9.16 -15.18 -2.19
N ILE A 321 10.22 -14.84 -1.45
CA ILE A 321 10.11 -14.15 -0.16
C ILE A 321 9.39 -12.80 -0.35
N ALA A 322 9.80 -12.00 -1.34
CA ALA A 322 9.15 -10.73 -1.65
C ALA A 322 7.66 -10.90 -1.99
N SER A 323 7.29 -11.92 -2.76
CA SER A 323 5.90 -12.23 -3.10
C SER A 323 5.07 -12.61 -1.86
N ILE A 324 5.65 -13.35 -0.93
CA ILE A 324 5.02 -13.68 0.35
C ILE A 324 4.82 -12.41 1.19
N LEU A 325 5.83 -11.54 1.26
CA LEU A 325 5.72 -10.26 1.97
C LEU A 325 4.61 -9.37 1.40
N MET A 326 4.49 -9.29 0.06
CA MET A 326 3.40 -8.56 -0.61
C MET A 326 2.02 -9.12 -0.22
N LEU A 327 1.89 -10.45 -0.15
CA LEU A 327 0.65 -11.12 0.24
C LEU A 327 0.28 -10.78 1.70
N TYR A 328 1.25 -10.82 2.62
CA TYR A 328 1.03 -10.43 4.02
C TYR A 328 0.61 -8.97 4.15
N GLY A 329 1.23 -8.08 3.38
CA GLY A 329 0.88 -6.66 3.37
C GLY A 329 -0.55 -6.40 2.88
N ARG A 330 -0.98 -7.12 1.81
CA ARG A 330 -2.29 -6.91 1.19
C ARG A 330 -3.45 -7.47 1.99
N LEU A 331 -3.26 -8.62 2.63
CA LEU A 331 -4.31 -9.33 3.39
C LEU A 331 -4.39 -8.90 4.87
N GLU A 332 -3.78 -7.78 5.23
CA GLU A 332 -3.77 -7.25 6.60
C GLU A 332 -3.30 -8.27 7.64
N LEU A 333 -2.01 -8.63 7.61
CA LEU A 333 -1.22 -9.43 8.58
C LEU A 333 -2.00 -10.41 9.49
N LEU A 334 -2.95 -9.90 10.32
CA LEU A 334 -3.63 -10.69 11.34
C LEU A 334 -4.45 -11.87 10.79
N PRO A 335 -5.27 -11.74 9.72
CA PRO A 335 -6.02 -12.86 9.16
C PRO A 335 -5.12 -14.00 8.67
N LEU A 336 -3.95 -13.67 8.09
CA LEU A 336 -3.01 -14.69 7.65
C LEU A 336 -2.35 -15.43 8.81
N PHE A 337 -1.97 -14.70 9.88
CA PHE A 337 -1.42 -15.36 11.06
C PHE A 337 -2.42 -16.29 11.75
N ILE A 338 -3.71 -15.94 11.76
CA ILE A 338 -4.79 -16.79 12.30
C ILE A 338 -4.86 -18.12 11.55
N LEU A 339 -4.68 -18.13 10.21
CA LEU A 339 -4.69 -19.37 9.42
C LEU A 339 -3.63 -20.39 9.87
N PHE A 340 -2.53 -19.94 10.44
CA PHE A 340 -1.47 -20.83 10.96
C PHE A 340 -1.69 -21.24 12.42
N THR A 341 -2.71 -20.71 13.10
CA THR A 341 -3.03 -21.11 14.47
C THR A 341 -3.90 -22.37 14.46
N ARG A 342 -3.55 -23.32 15.34
CA ARG A 342 -4.27 -24.59 15.50
C ARG A 342 -5.76 -24.36 15.86
N SER A 343 -6.05 -23.28 16.55
CA SER A 343 -7.40 -22.87 16.94
C SER A 343 -8.31 -22.53 15.75
N ALA A 344 -7.78 -22.08 14.61
CA ALA A 344 -8.58 -21.76 13.43
C ALA A 344 -9.18 -23.01 12.76
N TRP A 345 -8.58 -24.18 12.98
CA TRP A 345 -8.95 -25.43 12.33
C TRP A 345 -9.75 -26.39 13.22
N HIS A 346 -9.86 -26.12 14.52
CA HIS A 346 -10.74 -26.85 15.43
C HIS A 346 -12.08 -26.13 15.52
N LYS A 347 -13.11 -26.77 14.94
CA LYS A 347 -14.51 -26.40 15.21
C LYS A 347 -14.80 -26.74 16.69
N TYR A 348 -15.39 -25.79 17.40
CA TYR A 348 -15.97 -26.00 18.73
C TYR A 348 -17.03 -27.11 18.70
#